data_1a0d4ebcdffeea78493b1e4ea663e4ca
#
_entry.id   1a0d4ebcdffeea78493b1e4ea663e4ca
#
_cell.length_a   1.000
_cell.length_b   1.000
_cell.length_c   1.000
_cell.angle_alpha   90.00
_cell.angle_beta   90.00
_cell.angle_gamma   90.00
#
_symmetry.space_group_name_H-M   'P 1'
#
loop_
_entity.id
_entity.type
_entity.pdbx_description
1 polymer ?
#
loop_
_entity_poly.entity_id
_entity_poly.type
_entity_poly.pdbx_seq_one_letter_code
_entity_poly.pdbx_strand_id
1 'polypeptide(L)'
;SEFTPRGIDASRVVPLFRRLGFRKLLEELDLGKETPPERKGDAPRSVAWKCAGSVEEFLHALGPGKFASAGLAYDGDRETVVGIAVEGKGVHLLPADASARAARALSARGATIYLHDGKALYRRDAGAGTGEDPRLFDTQVAGYLLEPEEGTPSFPKLRARFLPASLAAAEGESPSVRAAERAAATLALGKVLEERLAEAALLDVFRRIDMPLLPVLHRIEEKGIRIDPGIFAELSEGLARDISAIERKVAAAAGTDFNINSPKQLAFLLFEKLGLPPVKKTKTGYSTDVDVLERLKDL
;
A
#
# COMPACT_ATOMS: atom_id res chain seq x y z
N SER A 1 20.13 40.50 25.17
CA SER A 1 19.21 39.47 25.64
C SER A 1 17.86 39.45 24.87
N GLU A 2 17.92 39.48 23.54
CA GLU A 2 16.71 39.51 22.69
C GLU A 2 16.43 38.18 21.92
N PHE A 3 17.15 37.14 22.25
CA PHE A 3 16.93 35.81 21.65
C PHE A 3 16.35 34.82 22.66
N THR A 4 15.13 35.09 23.11
CA THR A 4 14.33 34.02 23.73
C THR A 4 13.64 33.27 22.58
N PRO A 5 13.88 31.95 22.41
CA PRO A 5 13.19 31.19 21.38
C PRO A 5 11.69 31.24 21.63
N ARG A 6 10.94 31.91 20.76
CA ARG A 6 9.47 31.81 20.75
C ARG A 6 9.13 30.42 20.22
N GLY A 7 8.17 29.75 20.84
CA GLY A 7 7.72 28.44 20.39
C GLY A 7 7.38 28.46 18.90
N ILE A 8 7.48 27.28 18.26
CA ILE A 8 7.22 27.13 16.83
C ILE A 8 5.73 27.38 16.57
N ASP A 9 5.41 28.36 15.72
CA ASP A 9 4.05 28.60 15.26
C ASP A 9 3.69 27.55 14.20
N ALA A 10 3.01 26.48 14.63
CA ALA A 10 2.62 25.38 13.78
C ALA A 10 1.76 25.83 12.59
N SER A 11 0.92 26.87 12.75
CA SER A 11 0.04 27.35 11.68
C SER A 11 0.80 27.92 10.47
N ARG A 12 2.01 28.43 10.69
CA ARG A 12 2.88 29.01 9.67
C ARG A 12 3.92 28.02 9.17
N VAL A 13 4.43 27.18 10.05
CA VAL A 13 5.55 26.26 9.75
C VAL A 13 5.06 25.00 9.01
N VAL A 14 3.92 24.43 9.41
CA VAL A 14 3.40 23.22 8.78
C VAL A 14 3.14 23.37 7.27
N PRO A 15 2.45 24.43 6.78
CA PRO A 15 2.25 24.62 5.34
C PRO A 15 3.57 24.83 4.58
N LEU A 16 4.52 25.53 5.19
CA LEU A 16 5.83 25.78 4.59
C LEU A 16 6.64 24.49 4.47
N PHE A 17 6.71 23.69 5.54
CA PHE A 17 7.47 22.44 5.57
C PHE A 17 6.86 21.40 4.63
N ARG A 18 5.53 21.36 4.50
CA ARG A 18 4.86 20.51 3.49
C ARG A 18 5.24 20.92 2.07
N ARG A 19 5.22 22.22 1.77
CA ARG A 19 5.61 22.74 0.45
C ARG A 19 7.08 22.47 0.11
N LEU A 20 7.96 22.44 1.12
CA LEU A 20 9.39 22.18 0.98
C LEU A 20 9.77 20.71 1.11
N GLY A 21 8.80 19.79 1.34
CA GLY A 21 9.06 18.35 1.47
C GLY A 21 9.72 17.94 2.80
N PHE A 22 9.77 18.79 3.82
CA PHE A 22 10.43 18.53 5.11
C PHE A 22 9.57 17.67 6.05
N ARG A 23 9.16 16.48 5.60
CA ARG A 23 8.26 15.58 6.35
C ARG A 23 8.90 15.07 7.65
N LYS A 24 10.15 14.65 7.61
CA LYS A 24 10.88 14.21 8.82
C LYS A 24 10.92 15.26 9.92
N LEU A 25 11.10 16.52 9.55
CA LEU A 25 11.08 17.62 10.51
C LEU A 25 9.69 17.84 11.12
N LEU A 26 8.62 17.63 10.35
CA LEU A 26 7.24 17.68 10.87
C LEU A 26 6.98 16.56 11.89
N GLU A 27 7.51 15.36 11.64
CA GLU A 27 7.43 14.22 12.56
C GLU A 27 8.28 14.43 13.82
N GLU A 28 9.53 14.85 13.67
CA GLU A 28 10.46 15.11 14.79
C GLU A 28 9.98 16.23 15.72
N LEU A 29 9.33 17.24 15.16
CA LEU A 29 8.80 18.37 15.92
C LEU A 29 7.36 18.13 16.41
N ASP A 30 6.80 16.95 16.15
CA ASP A 30 5.40 16.59 16.48
C ASP A 30 4.36 17.59 15.93
N LEU A 31 4.71 18.29 14.84
CA LEU A 31 3.88 19.33 14.21
C LEU A 31 3.00 18.78 13.06
N GLY A 32 3.21 17.55 12.65
CA GLY A 32 2.56 16.94 11.48
C GLY A 32 1.35 16.07 11.78
N LYS A 33 1.02 15.84 13.03
CA LYS A 33 -0.19 15.10 13.41
C LYS A 33 -1.41 16.01 13.18
N GLU A 34 -1.87 16.08 11.93
CA GLU A 34 -3.28 16.35 11.73
C GLU A 34 -4.04 15.18 12.34
N THR A 35 -4.61 15.39 13.51
CA THR A 35 -5.85 14.72 13.84
C THR A 35 -6.78 15.06 12.66
N PRO A 36 -7.25 14.07 11.89
CA PRO A 36 -8.28 14.36 10.89
C PRO A 36 -9.35 15.19 11.61
N PRO A 37 -9.86 16.27 11.02
CA PRO A 37 -10.87 17.06 11.70
C PRO A 37 -11.93 16.09 12.21
N GLU A 38 -12.14 16.06 13.53
CA GLU A 38 -13.23 15.32 14.15
C GLU A 38 -14.52 15.86 13.51
N ARG A 39 -14.91 15.27 12.40
CA ARG A 39 -16.25 15.44 11.87
C ARG A 39 -17.18 14.65 12.79
N LYS A 40 -17.67 15.35 13.82
CA LYS A 40 -18.70 14.84 14.70
C LYS A 40 -19.85 14.31 13.84
N GLY A 41 -20.14 13.02 13.99
CA GLY A 41 -21.42 12.43 13.73
C GLY A 41 -21.67 11.89 12.33
N ASP A 42 -21.06 10.75 12.00
CA ASP A 42 -21.78 9.72 11.26
C ASP A 42 -21.28 8.37 11.75
N ALA A 43 -22.16 7.64 12.42
CA ALA A 43 -21.92 6.22 12.70
C ALA A 43 -21.66 5.51 11.36
N PRO A 44 -20.83 4.46 11.33
CA PRO A 44 -20.57 3.70 10.12
C PRO A 44 -21.91 3.25 9.52
N ARG A 45 -22.26 3.81 8.35
CA ARG A 45 -23.47 3.41 7.63
C ARG A 45 -23.22 2.04 7.06
N SER A 46 -23.99 1.05 7.48
CA SER A 46 -24.00 -0.25 6.82
C SER A 46 -24.38 -0.05 5.34
N VAL A 47 -23.50 -0.49 4.45
CA VAL A 47 -23.76 -0.42 3.00
C VAL A 47 -24.77 -1.51 2.65
N ALA A 48 -25.95 -1.13 2.18
CA ALA A 48 -26.91 -2.09 1.65
C ALA A 48 -26.45 -2.62 0.28
N TRP A 49 -26.60 -3.92 0.06
CA TRP A 49 -26.23 -4.56 -1.21
C TRP A 49 -27.29 -5.56 -1.68
N LYS A 50 -27.18 -5.94 -2.95
CA LYS A 50 -27.95 -7.00 -3.58
C LYS A 50 -26.99 -8.08 -4.09
N CYS A 51 -27.38 -9.35 -4.03
CA CYS A 51 -26.61 -10.42 -4.64
C CYS A 51 -27.09 -10.66 -6.06
N ALA A 52 -26.16 -10.97 -6.96
CA ALA A 52 -26.41 -11.44 -8.30
C ALA A 52 -25.55 -12.69 -8.56
N GLY A 53 -26.17 -13.79 -9.00
CA GLY A 53 -25.48 -15.04 -9.27
C GLY A 53 -24.70 -15.02 -10.58
N SER A 54 -25.00 -14.09 -11.49
CA SER A 54 -24.34 -13.95 -12.77
C SER A 54 -24.22 -12.49 -13.22
N VAL A 55 -23.41 -12.25 -14.25
CA VAL A 55 -23.28 -10.92 -14.88
C VAL A 55 -24.60 -10.51 -15.54
N GLU A 56 -25.32 -11.44 -16.14
CA GLU A 56 -26.60 -11.21 -16.81
C GLU A 56 -27.66 -10.73 -15.80
N GLU A 57 -27.77 -11.41 -14.65
CA GLU A 57 -28.65 -11.02 -13.55
C GLU A 57 -28.29 -9.63 -13.01
N PHE A 58 -27.00 -9.38 -12.81
CA PHE A 58 -26.49 -8.08 -12.39
C PHE A 58 -26.88 -6.96 -13.37
N LEU A 59 -26.62 -7.17 -14.66
CA LEU A 59 -26.94 -6.17 -15.69
C LEU A 59 -28.46 -5.95 -15.85
N HIS A 60 -29.26 -6.99 -15.65
CA HIS A 60 -30.72 -6.90 -15.61
C HIS A 60 -31.18 -6.07 -14.41
N ALA A 61 -30.60 -6.31 -13.24
CA ALA A 61 -30.90 -5.53 -12.03
C ALA A 61 -30.54 -4.05 -12.14
N LEU A 62 -29.48 -3.71 -12.89
CA LEU A 62 -29.11 -2.31 -13.18
C LEU A 62 -30.07 -1.64 -14.16
N GLY A 63 -30.71 -2.43 -15.02
CA GLY A 63 -31.55 -1.93 -16.12
C GLY A 63 -30.76 -1.36 -17.31
N PRO A 64 -31.44 -0.84 -18.32
CA PRO A 64 -30.81 -0.24 -19.49
C PRO A 64 -30.22 1.13 -19.13
N GLY A 65 -29.22 1.57 -19.90
CA GLY A 65 -28.65 2.91 -19.80
C GLY A 65 -27.13 2.95 -19.73
N LYS A 66 -26.63 4.18 -19.70
CA LYS A 66 -25.19 4.48 -19.48
C LYS A 66 -24.94 4.72 -18.00
N PHE A 67 -23.75 4.41 -17.58
CA PHE A 67 -23.27 4.64 -16.21
C PHE A 67 -22.02 5.51 -16.25
N ALA A 68 -21.88 6.43 -15.31
CA ALA A 68 -20.71 7.32 -15.25
C ALA A 68 -19.50 6.59 -14.62
N SER A 69 -19.75 5.85 -13.53
CA SER A 69 -18.68 5.23 -12.76
C SER A 69 -19.15 4.02 -11.94
N ALA A 70 -18.22 3.12 -11.67
CA ALA A 70 -18.40 2.00 -10.76
C ALA A 70 -17.12 1.73 -9.97
N GLY A 71 -17.25 1.38 -8.67
CA GLY A 71 -16.17 0.91 -7.82
C GLY A 71 -16.21 -0.61 -7.72
N LEU A 72 -15.08 -1.28 -7.95
CA LEU A 72 -14.94 -2.72 -7.88
C LEU A 72 -13.94 -3.09 -6.79
N ALA A 73 -14.31 -4.01 -5.90
CA ALA A 73 -13.42 -4.50 -4.87
C ALA A 73 -13.74 -5.94 -4.47
N TYR A 74 -12.72 -6.67 -4.04
CA TYR A 74 -12.81 -8.04 -3.55
C TYR A 74 -12.95 -8.08 -2.02
N ASP A 75 -13.36 -9.24 -1.49
CA ASP A 75 -13.57 -9.51 -0.06
C ASP A 75 -12.27 -9.62 0.77
N GLY A 76 -11.13 -9.37 0.18
CA GLY A 76 -9.80 -9.48 0.78
C GLY A 76 -9.04 -10.69 0.26
N ASP A 77 -8.23 -11.33 1.12
CA ASP A 77 -7.28 -12.37 0.69
C ASP A 77 -7.92 -13.62 0.04
N ARG A 78 -9.16 -13.94 0.40
CA ARG A 78 -9.85 -15.10 -0.17
C ARG A 78 -10.41 -14.86 -1.57
N GLU A 79 -10.72 -13.61 -1.88
CA GLU A 79 -11.19 -13.15 -3.18
C GLU A 79 -12.29 -14.03 -3.81
N THR A 80 -13.25 -14.46 -2.99
CA THR A 80 -14.38 -15.30 -3.41
C THR A 80 -15.56 -14.51 -3.92
N VAL A 81 -15.70 -13.27 -3.42
CA VAL A 81 -16.80 -12.35 -3.75
C VAL A 81 -16.22 -11.04 -4.23
N VAL A 82 -16.81 -10.48 -5.27
CA VAL A 82 -16.56 -9.12 -5.74
C VAL A 82 -17.76 -8.23 -5.44
N GLY A 83 -17.51 -7.08 -4.82
CA GLY A 83 -18.47 -6.00 -4.69
C GLY A 83 -18.33 -5.04 -5.86
N ILE A 84 -19.46 -4.61 -6.43
CA ILE A 84 -19.52 -3.59 -7.47
C ILE A 84 -20.50 -2.52 -7.05
N ALA A 85 -19.98 -1.36 -6.70
CA ALA A 85 -20.76 -0.16 -6.40
C ALA A 85 -20.96 0.63 -7.70
N VAL A 86 -22.19 0.73 -8.18
CA VAL A 86 -22.52 1.49 -9.39
C VAL A 86 -23.17 2.81 -8.98
N GLU A 87 -22.67 3.91 -9.52
CA GLU A 87 -23.17 5.25 -9.20
C GLU A 87 -24.66 5.36 -9.49
N GLY A 88 -25.43 5.79 -8.46
CA GLY A 88 -26.90 5.91 -8.55
C GLY A 88 -27.67 4.58 -8.55
N LYS A 89 -27.00 3.42 -8.45
CA LYS A 89 -27.62 2.09 -8.49
C LYS A 89 -27.34 1.22 -7.26
N GLY A 90 -26.47 1.68 -6.36
CA GLY A 90 -26.10 0.96 -5.14
C GLY A 90 -25.00 -0.09 -5.36
N VAL A 91 -24.90 -1.04 -4.43
CA VAL A 91 -23.86 -2.07 -4.42
C VAL A 91 -24.45 -3.44 -4.76
N HIS A 92 -23.73 -4.17 -5.58
CA HIS A 92 -24.06 -5.54 -5.98
C HIS A 92 -22.88 -6.46 -5.66
N LEU A 93 -23.19 -7.68 -5.21
CA LEU A 93 -22.20 -8.72 -4.97
C LEU A 93 -22.32 -9.79 -6.04
N LEU A 94 -21.19 -10.19 -6.61
CA LEU A 94 -21.07 -11.24 -7.60
C LEU A 94 -19.99 -12.24 -7.18
N PRO A 95 -19.96 -13.45 -7.75
CA PRO A 95 -18.79 -14.32 -7.69
C PRO A 95 -17.56 -13.60 -8.25
N ALA A 96 -16.39 -13.82 -7.65
CA ALA A 96 -15.18 -13.07 -8.00
C ALA A 96 -14.72 -13.31 -9.46
N ASP A 97 -14.98 -14.48 -10.01
CA ASP A 97 -14.70 -14.84 -11.42
C ASP A 97 -15.56 -14.06 -12.44
N ALA A 98 -16.66 -13.47 -11.99
CA ALA A 98 -17.52 -12.62 -12.81
C ALA A 98 -16.97 -11.18 -12.96
N SER A 99 -15.98 -10.79 -12.17
CA SER A 99 -15.50 -9.41 -12.03
C SER A 99 -15.06 -8.76 -13.35
N ALA A 100 -14.24 -9.45 -14.12
CA ALA A 100 -13.71 -8.92 -15.38
C ALA A 100 -14.81 -8.75 -16.44
N ARG A 101 -15.74 -9.72 -16.55
CA ARG A 101 -16.90 -9.61 -17.45
C ARG A 101 -17.83 -8.48 -17.06
N ALA A 102 -18.09 -8.32 -15.78
CA ALA A 102 -18.91 -7.22 -15.27
C ALA A 102 -18.24 -5.85 -15.51
N ALA A 103 -16.94 -5.73 -15.29
CA ALA A 103 -16.18 -4.51 -15.55
C ALA A 103 -16.24 -4.11 -17.03
N ARG A 104 -16.03 -5.07 -17.97
CA ARG A 104 -16.18 -4.81 -19.41
C ARG A 104 -17.59 -4.39 -19.80
N ALA A 105 -18.59 -5.08 -19.28
CA ALA A 105 -19.99 -4.77 -19.59
C ALA A 105 -20.40 -3.37 -19.10
N LEU A 106 -19.91 -2.93 -17.94
CA LEU A 106 -20.11 -1.57 -17.42
C LEU A 106 -19.34 -0.54 -18.25
N SER A 107 -18.07 -0.84 -18.59
CA SER A 107 -17.25 0.03 -19.42
C SER A 107 -17.83 0.24 -20.81
N ALA A 108 -18.39 -0.82 -21.44
CA ALA A 108 -19.12 -0.72 -22.70
C ALA A 108 -20.36 0.20 -22.60
N ARG A 109 -20.91 0.39 -21.39
CA ARG A 109 -21.99 1.32 -21.09
C ARG A 109 -21.48 2.72 -20.65
N GLY A 110 -20.17 2.96 -20.80
CA GLY A 110 -19.54 4.26 -20.55
C GLY A 110 -18.94 4.45 -19.17
N ALA A 111 -19.04 3.48 -18.26
CA ALA A 111 -18.52 3.61 -16.91
C ALA A 111 -17.00 3.64 -16.86
N THR A 112 -16.43 4.52 -16.03
CA THR A 112 -15.06 4.37 -15.52
C THR A 112 -15.10 3.39 -14.35
N ILE A 113 -14.23 2.39 -14.36
CA ILE A 113 -14.15 1.36 -13.33
C ILE A 113 -13.01 1.68 -12.38
N TYR A 114 -13.35 2.14 -11.19
CA TYR A 114 -12.39 2.37 -10.12
C TYR A 114 -12.10 1.07 -9.39
N LEU A 115 -10.84 0.78 -9.17
CA LEU A 115 -10.39 -0.39 -8.41
C LEU A 115 -9.08 -0.09 -7.67
N HIS A 116 -8.67 -0.98 -6.79
CA HIS A 116 -7.37 -0.92 -6.13
C HIS A 116 -6.62 -2.21 -6.44
N ASP A 117 -5.36 -2.12 -6.89
CA ASP A 117 -4.60 -3.24 -7.48
C ASP A 117 -5.25 -3.80 -8.76
N GLY A 118 -5.16 -3.04 -9.84
CA GLY A 118 -5.72 -3.42 -11.14
C GLY A 118 -5.19 -4.74 -11.69
N LYS A 119 -4.01 -5.17 -11.28
CA LYS A 119 -3.46 -6.47 -11.66
C LYS A 119 -4.31 -7.63 -11.13
N ALA A 120 -5.01 -7.45 -10.02
CA ALA A 120 -5.94 -8.46 -9.50
C ALA A 120 -7.08 -8.77 -10.49
N LEU A 121 -7.54 -7.76 -11.24
CA LEU A 121 -8.54 -7.97 -12.30
C LEU A 121 -7.96 -8.76 -13.46
N TYR A 122 -6.75 -8.42 -13.91
CA TYR A 122 -6.08 -9.10 -15.02
C TYR A 122 -5.76 -10.57 -14.69
N ARG A 123 -5.38 -10.90 -13.46
CA ARG A 123 -5.15 -12.30 -13.02
C ARG A 123 -6.40 -13.20 -13.19
N ARG A 124 -7.60 -12.61 -13.20
CA ARG A 124 -8.88 -13.36 -13.34
C ARG A 124 -9.44 -13.36 -14.74
N ASP A 125 -8.79 -12.68 -15.64
CA ASP A 125 -9.27 -12.48 -16.99
C ASP A 125 -8.32 -13.10 -17.99
N ALA A 126 -8.62 -14.34 -18.43
CA ALA A 126 -7.82 -15.04 -19.44
C ALA A 126 -7.71 -14.28 -20.78
N GLY A 127 -8.54 -13.26 -21.00
CA GLY A 127 -8.49 -12.36 -22.16
C GLY A 127 -7.91 -10.97 -21.87
N ALA A 128 -7.33 -10.75 -20.70
CA ALA A 128 -6.78 -9.46 -20.32
C ALA A 128 -5.67 -9.02 -21.27
N GLY A 129 -5.77 -7.79 -21.76
CA GLY A 129 -4.78 -7.19 -22.64
C GLY A 129 -4.80 -7.69 -24.10
N THR A 130 -5.83 -8.42 -24.50
CA THR A 130 -5.99 -8.90 -25.89
C THR A 130 -7.04 -8.14 -26.70
N GLY A 131 -7.71 -7.15 -26.11
CA GLY A 131 -8.79 -6.43 -26.73
C GLY A 131 -9.11 -5.10 -26.07
N GLU A 132 -10.36 -4.69 -26.14
CA GLU A 132 -10.86 -3.48 -25.47
C GLU A 132 -10.83 -3.67 -23.96
N ASP A 133 -9.76 -3.20 -23.34
CA ASP A 133 -9.68 -3.17 -21.89
C ASP A 133 -10.74 -2.20 -21.33
N PRO A 134 -11.37 -2.55 -20.20
CA PRO A 134 -12.31 -1.66 -19.56
C PRO A 134 -11.62 -0.34 -19.19
N ARG A 135 -12.39 0.74 -19.13
CA ARG A 135 -11.90 2.05 -18.67
C ARG A 135 -11.55 1.96 -17.18
N LEU A 136 -10.35 1.46 -16.91
CA LEU A 136 -9.87 1.28 -15.55
C LEU A 136 -9.26 2.56 -14.99
N PHE A 137 -9.45 2.74 -13.69
CA PHE A 137 -8.76 3.73 -12.88
C PHE A 137 -8.25 3.03 -11.62
N ASP A 138 -6.95 2.83 -11.52
CA ASP A 138 -6.34 2.18 -10.37
C ASP A 138 -6.01 3.20 -9.28
N THR A 139 -6.67 3.08 -8.13
CA THR A 139 -6.48 3.98 -6.99
C THR A 139 -5.09 3.82 -6.34
N GLN A 140 -4.44 2.66 -6.49
CA GLN A 140 -3.09 2.44 -5.98
C GLN A 140 -2.07 3.22 -6.83
N VAL A 141 -2.19 3.13 -8.15
CA VAL A 141 -1.35 3.90 -9.09
C VAL A 141 -1.58 5.39 -8.93
N ALA A 142 -2.85 5.81 -8.81
CA ALA A 142 -3.20 7.21 -8.59
C ALA A 142 -2.60 7.75 -7.28
N GLY A 143 -2.70 6.98 -6.19
CA GLY A 143 -2.11 7.33 -4.91
C GLY A 143 -0.59 7.42 -4.96
N TYR A 144 0.07 6.50 -5.67
CA TYR A 144 1.52 6.54 -5.88
C TYR A 144 1.97 7.80 -6.65
N LEU A 145 1.26 8.15 -7.71
CA LEU A 145 1.58 9.38 -8.48
C LEU A 145 1.45 10.67 -7.66
N LEU A 146 0.45 10.72 -6.78
CA LEU A 146 0.25 11.87 -5.90
C LEU A 146 1.33 11.96 -4.80
N GLU A 147 1.88 10.82 -4.36
CA GLU A 147 2.82 10.74 -3.24
C GLU A 147 3.87 9.63 -3.44
N PRO A 148 4.76 9.79 -4.43
CA PRO A 148 5.74 8.76 -4.79
C PRO A 148 6.74 8.45 -3.68
N GLU A 149 7.03 9.40 -2.80
CA GLU A 149 7.98 9.24 -1.69
C GLU A 149 7.50 8.24 -0.62
N GLU A 150 6.19 8.00 -0.54
CA GLU A 150 5.61 7.07 0.43
C GLU A 150 5.59 5.60 -0.06
N GLY A 151 6.08 5.34 -1.26
CA GLY A 151 6.04 4.03 -1.91
C GLY A 151 4.61 3.62 -2.31
N THR A 152 4.40 2.32 -2.53
CA THR A 152 3.10 1.81 -2.97
C THR A 152 2.06 1.91 -1.85
N PRO A 153 1.02 2.74 -1.99
CA PRO A 153 0.05 2.92 -0.93
C PRO A 153 -0.91 1.74 -0.81
N SER A 154 -1.23 1.33 0.41
CA SER A 154 -2.28 0.35 0.67
C SER A 154 -3.68 0.99 0.64
N PHE A 155 -4.70 0.19 0.34
CA PHE A 155 -6.08 0.66 0.33
C PHE A 155 -6.53 1.30 1.67
N PRO A 156 -6.27 0.71 2.84
CA PRO A 156 -6.59 1.33 4.12
C PRO A 156 -5.93 2.71 4.32
N LYS A 157 -4.68 2.86 3.88
CA LYS A 157 -3.94 4.13 3.98
C LYS A 157 -4.58 5.22 3.13
N LEU A 158 -4.95 4.90 1.88
CA LEU A 158 -5.63 5.85 0.99
C LEU A 158 -7.03 6.21 1.52
N ARG A 159 -7.80 5.22 1.99
CA ARG A 159 -9.11 5.45 2.62
C ARG A 159 -9.02 6.42 3.79
N ALA A 160 -8.13 6.15 4.74
CA ALA A 160 -7.96 6.98 5.93
C ALA A 160 -7.57 8.43 5.57
N ARG A 161 -6.82 8.60 4.50
CA ARG A 161 -6.31 9.91 4.09
C ARG A 161 -7.31 10.74 3.29
N PHE A 162 -8.01 10.11 2.35
CA PHE A 162 -8.81 10.83 1.36
C PHE A 162 -10.31 10.75 1.59
N LEU A 163 -10.79 9.81 2.41
CA LEU A 163 -12.21 9.64 2.66
C LEU A 163 -12.63 10.08 4.07
N PRO A 164 -13.89 10.51 4.25
CA PRO A 164 -14.44 10.80 5.57
C PRO A 164 -14.50 9.54 6.43
N ALA A 165 -14.49 9.71 7.75
CA ALA A 165 -14.46 8.62 8.73
C ALA A 165 -15.57 7.57 8.52
N SER A 166 -16.75 7.97 8.05
CA SER A 166 -17.86 7.06 7.74
C SER A 166 -17.57 6.04 6.64
N LEU A 167 -16.64 6.37 5.73
CA LEU A 167 -16.17 5.48 4.66
C LEU A 167 -14.76 4.93 4.95
N ALA A 168 -14.07 5.47 5.94
CA ALA A 168 -12.75 5.04 6.39
C ALA A 168 -12.82 3.97 7.51
N ALA A 169 -14.01 3.65 8.01
CA ALA A 169 -14.23 2.73 9.12
C ALA A 169 -13.70 1.31 8.85
N ALA A 170 -13.49 0.55 9.93
CA ALA A 170 -13.05 -0.84 9.88
C ALA A 170 -14.01 -1.70 9.04
N GLU A 171 -13.44 -2.65 8.31
CA GLU A 171 -14.19 -3.56 7.46
C GLU A 171 -15.02 -4.55 8.30
N GLY A 172 -16.24 -4.83 7.84
CA GLY A 172 -17.11 -5.79 8.49
C GLY A 172 -16.54 -7.22 8.47
N GLU A 173 -17.07 -8.08 9.35
CA GLU A 173 -16.51 -9.41 9.57
C GLU A 173 -16.75 -10.40 8.43
N SER A 174 -17.88 -10.31 7.71
CA SER A 174 -18.20 -11.25 6.64
C SER A 174 -17.59 -10.84 5.30
N PRO A 175 -17.23 -11.79 4.41
CA PRO A 175 -16.73 -11.51 3.07
C PRO A 175 -17.66 -10.59 2.26
N SER A 176 -18.96 -10.82 2.32
CA SER A 176 -19.96 -10.01 1.62
C SER A 176 -20.00 -8.56 2.11
N VAL A 177 -19.94 -8.34 3.43
CA VAL A 177 -19.89 -7.01 4.01
C VAL A 177 -18.63 -6.29 3.58
N ARG A 178 -17.47 -6.95 3.70
CA ARG A 178 -16.19 -6.37 3.28
C ARG A 178 -16.17 -5.99 1.80
N ALA A 179 -16.62 -6.89 0.92
CA ALA A 179 -16.68 -6.61 -0.51
C ALA A 179 -17.59 -5.43 -0.83
N ALA A 180 -18.75 -5.34 -0.19
CA ALA A 180 -19.69 -4.23 -0.39
C ALA A 180 -19.13 -2.88 0.09
N GLU A 181 -18.61 -2.85 1.30
CA GLU A 181 -18.03 -1.63 1.89
C GLU A 181 -16.79 -1.17 1.12
N ARG A 182 -15.91 -2.10 0.75
CA ARG A 182 -14.75 -1.80 -0.09
C ARG A 182 -15.15 -1.25 -1.46
N ALA A 183 -16.16 -1.83 -2.12
CA ALA A 183 -16.61 -1.35 -3.42
C ALA A 183 -17.16 0.08 -3.34
N ALA A 184 -17.97 0.37 -2.33
CA ALA A 184 -18.50 1.72 -2.09
C ALA A 184 -17.36 2.72 -1.79
N ALA A 185 -16.41 2.33 -0.95
CA ALA A 185 -15.24 3.15 -0.64
C ALA A 185 -14.33 3.33 -1.87
N THR A 186 -14.15 2.30 -2.70
CA THR A 186 -13.35 2.38 -3.94
C THR A 186 -13.97 3.36 -4.94
N LEU A 187 -15.31 3.34 -5.10
CA LEU A 187 -16.00 4.31 -5.94
C LEU A 187 -15.78 5.75 -5.46
N ALA A 188 -15.91 5.98 -4.16
CA ALA A 188 -15.72 7.31 -3.57
C ALA A 188 -14.25 7.76 -3.66
N LEU A 189 -13.31 6.86 -3.35
CA LEU A 189 -11.88 7.11 -3.38
C LEU A 189 -11.41 7.43 -4.81
N GLY A 190 -11.87 6.64 -5.78
CA GLY A 190 -11.49 6.83 -7.18
C GLY A 190 -11.86 8.23 -7.69
N LYS A 191 -13.05 8.71 -7.38
CA LYS A 191 -13.49 10.06 -7.74
C LYS A 191 -12.61 11.15 -7.12
N VAL A 192 -12.33 11.04 -5.83
CA VAL A 192 -11.46 11.98 -5.13
C VAL A 192 -10.06 11.99 -5.70
N LEU A 193 -9.48 10.82 -5.97
CA LEU A 193 -8.14 10.73 -6.54
C LEU A 193 -8.08 11.24 -7.97
N GLU A 194 -9.11 11.01 -8.78
CA GLU A 194 -9.20 11.54 -10.14
C GLU A 194 -9.22 13.08 -10.14
N GLU A 195 -9.99 13.70 -9.24
CA GLU A 195 -10.00 15.15 -9.04
C GLU A 195 -8.62 15.66 -8.60
N ARG A 196 -7.97 14.97 -7.65
CA ARG A 196 -6.61 15.32 -7.19
C ARG A 196 -5.54 15.22 -8.26
N LEU A 197 -5.60 14.19 -9.11
CA LEU A 197 -4.70 14.06 -10.25
C LEU A 197 -4.91 15.18 -11.28
N ALA A 198 -6.16 15.59 -11.50
CA ALA A 198 -6.47 16.72 -12.37
C ALA A 198 -5.94 18.05 -11.81
N GLU A 199 -6.14 18.32 -10.53
CA GLU A 199 -5.60 19.49 -9.83
C GLU A 199 -4.07 19.55 -9.87
N ALA A 200 -3.40 18.38 -9.77
CA ALA A 200 -1.94 18.25 -9.84
C ALA A 200 -1.38 18.22 -11.28
N ALA A 201 -2.24 18.32 -12.30
CA ALA A 201 -1.88 18.17 -13.72
C ALA A 201 -1.23 16.79 -14.07
N LEU A 202 -1.52 15.75 -13.28
CA LEU A 202 -0.98 14.39 -13.46
C LEU A 202 -1.94 13.44 -14.18
N LEU A 203 -3.18 13.84 -14.44
CA LEU A 203 -4.20 12.97 -15.01
C LEU A 203 -3.85 12.46 -16.42
N ASP A 204 -3.17 13.28 -17.22
CA ASP A 204 -2.71 12.88 -18.57
C ASP A 204 -1.60 11.82 -18.48
N VAL A 205 -0.63 12.00 -17.59
CA VAL A 205 0.43 11.02 -17.33
C VAL A 205 -0.19 9.70 -16.87
N PHE A 206 -1.09 9.76 -15.88
CA PHE A 206 -1.80 8.60 -15.38
C PHE A 206 -2.52 7.83 -16.51
N ARG A 207 -3.30 8.52 -17.34
CA ARG A 207 -4.13 7.87 -18.38
C ARG A 207 -3.32 7.36 -19.58
N ARG A 208 -2.26 8.07 -19.96
CA ARG A 208 -1.50 7.78 -21.19
C ARG A 208 -0.26 6.95 -20.97
N ILE A 209 0.26 6.90 -19.76
CA ILE A 209 1.48 6.18 -19.42
C ILE A 209 1.20 5.08 -18.41
N ASP A 210 0.77 5.42 -17.21
CA ASP A 210 0.71 4.47 -16.10
C ASP A 210 -0.39 3.41 -16.30
N MET A 211 -1.60 3.81 -16.66
CA MET A 211 -2.68 2.85 -16.86
C MET A 211 -2.44 1.89 -18.03
N PRO A 212 -1.95 2.32 -19.21
CA PRO A 212 -1.56 1.40 -20.28
C PRO A 212 -0.38 0.49 -19.93
N LEU A 213 0.49 0.89 -19.01
CA LEU A 213 1.61 0.08 -18.56
C LEU A 213 1.16 -1.11 -17.67
N LEU A 214 0.04 -0.98 -16.97
CA LEU A 214 -0.45 -1.97 -16.03
C LEU A 214 -0.60 -3.38 -16.64
N PRO A 215 -1.32 -3.58 -17.78
CA PRO A 215 -1.42 -4.89 -18.42
C PRO A 215 -0.09 -5.39 -18.99
N VAL A 216 0.83 -4.50 -19.35
CA VAL A 216 2.17 -4.89 -19.81
C VAL A 216 2.96 -5.49 -18.66
N LEU A 217 2.98 -4.82 -17.50
CA LEU A 217 3.65 -5.30 -16.29
C LEU A 217 3.04 -6.62 -15.81
N HIS A 218 1.71 -6.73 -15.83
CA HIS A 218 1.04 -7.99 -15.49
C HIS A 218 1.52 -9.15 -16.37
N ARG A 219 1.58 -8.98 -17.69
CA ARG A 219 2.08 -10.02 -18.61
C ARG A 219 3.55 -10.38 -18.37
N ILE A 220 4.39 -9.41 -18.03
CA ILE A 220 5.79 -9.66 -17.69
C ILE A 220 5.88 -10.50 -16.40
N GLU A 221 5.11 -10.13 -15.39
CA GLU A 221 5.06 -10.83 -14.11
C GLU A 221 4.50 -12.25 -14.25
N GLU A 222 3.46 -12.44 -15.07
CA GLU A 222 2.88 -13.75 -15.35
C GLU A 222 3.85 -14.68 -16.09
N LYS A 223 4.57 -14.14 -17.06
CA LYS A 223 5.60 -14.89 -17.79
C LYS A 223 6.77 -15.27 -16.89
N GLY A 224 7.11 -14.38 -15.95
CA GLY A 224 8.23 -14.55 -15.03
C GLY A 224 9.60 -14.56 -15.71
N ILE A 225 10.62 -14.81 -14.91
CA ILE A 225 11.99 -14.98 -15.35
C ILE A 225 12.47 -16.36 -14.89
N ARG A 226 13.04 -17.13 -15.83
CA ARG A 226 13.66 -18.42 -15.49
C ARG A 226 14.94 -18.16 -14.69
N ILE A 227 14.99 -18.72 -13.50
CA ILE A 227 16.21 -18.78 -12.68
C ILE A 227 16.86 -20.14 -12.83
N ASP A 228 18.19 -20.21 -12.64
CA ASP A 228 18.93 -21.44 -12.56
C ASP A 228 19.07 -21.86 -11.09
N PRO A 229 18.36 -22.92 -10.64
CA PRO A 229 18.43 -23.36 -9.25
C PRO A 229 19.84 -23.83 -8.84
N GLY A 230 20.65 -24.35 -9.80
CA GLY A 230 22.01 -24.78 -9.54
C GLY A 230 22.91 -23.63 -9.10
N ILE A 231 22.87 -22.52 -9.82
CA ILE A 231 23.63 -21.30 -9.45
C ILE A 231 23.22 -20.80 -8.07
N PHE A 232 21.92 -20.80 -7.77
CA PHE A 232 21.44 -20.37 -6.45
C PHE A 232 21.87 -21.32 -5.32
N ALA A 233 21.89 -22.62 -5.58
CA ALA A 233 22.38 -23.61 -4.62
C ALA A 233 23.89 -23.40 -4.34
N GLU A 234 24.70 -23.28 -5.37
CA GLU A 234 26.15 -23.01 -5.22
C GLU A 234 26.41 -21.69 -4.48
N LEU A 235 25.68 -20.63 -4.79
CA LEU A 235 25.79 -19.34 -4.10
C LEU A 235 25.40 -19.47 -2.63
N SER A 236 24.30 -20.17 -2.34
CA SER A 236 23.82 -20.42 -0.98
C SER A 236 24.84 -21.20 -0.15
N GLU A 237 25.41 -22.28 -0.71
CA GLU A 237 26.45 -23.05 -0.05
C GLU A 237 27.75 -22.23 0.16
N GLY A 238 28.13 -21.41 -0.83
CA GLY A 238 29.25 -20.48 -0.72
C GLY A 238 29.07 -19.51 0.44
N LEU A 239 27.91 -18.81 0.47
CA LEU A 239 27.58 -17.88 1.54
C LEU A 239 27.52 -18.57 2.92
N ALA A 240 26.93 -19.75 3.01
CA ALA A 240 26.90 -20.52 4.26
C ALA A 240 28.29 -20.86 4.78
N ARG A 241 29.23 -21.26 3.89
CA ARG A 241 30.63 -21.49 4.25
C ARG A 241 31.31 -20.23 4.75
N ASP A 242 31.11 -19.10 4.07
CA ASP A 242 31.71 -17.83 4.42
C ASP A 242 31.18 -17.31 5.77
N ILE A 243 29.87 -17.38 5.98
CA ILE A 243 29.23 -17.04 7.27
C ILE A 243 29.82 -17.89 8.39
N SER A 244 29.86 -19.21 8.22
CA SER A 244 30.42 -20.13 9.23
C SER A 244 31.92 -19.87 9.51
N ALA A 245 32.68 -19.47 8.49
CA ALA A 245 34.06 -19.08 8.66
C ALA A 245 34.21 -17.78 9.47
N ILE A 246 33.36 -16.80 9.20
CA ILE A 246 33.33 -15.52 9.94
C ILE A 246 32.91 -15.78 11.39
N GLU A 247 31.83 -16.52 11.62
CA GLU A 247 31.33 -16.84 12.96
C GLU A 247 32.45 -17.51 13.81
N ARG A 248 33.17 -18.47 13.23
CA ARG A 248 34.32 -19.10 13.92
C ARG A 248 35.44 -18.11 14.25
N LYS A 249 35.77 -17.20 13.34
CA LYS A 249 36.77 -16.16 13.59
C LYS A 249 36.32 -15.21 14.72
N VAL A 250 35.06 -14.83 14.72
CA VAL A 250 34.50 -13.94 15.77
C VAL A 250 34.45 -14.67 17.12
N ALA A 251 34.03 -15.95 17.17
CA ALA A 251 34.03 -16.76 18.39
C ALA A 251 35.45 -16.94 18.97
N ALA A 252 36.42 -17.23 18.08
CA ALA A 252 37.83 -17.33 18.49
C ALA A 252 38.39 -16.00 19.04
N ALA A 253 38.08 -14.88 18.41
CA ALA A 253 38.49 -13.55 18.88
C ALA A 253 37.78 -13.16 20.20
N ALA A 254 36.53 -13.53 20.36
CA ALA A 254 35.74 -13.30 21.57
C ALA A 254 36.16 -14.22 22.75
N GLY A 255 36.82 -15.30 22.48
CA GLY A 255 37.19 -16.31 23.49
C GLY A 255 35.99 -16.98 24.16
N THR A 256 34.85 -17.01 23.49
CA THR A 256 33.60 -17.62 23.98
C THR A 256 32.64 -17.85 22.84
N ASP A 257 31.87 -18.92 22.95
CA ASP A 257 30.75 -19.14 22.04
C ASP A 257 29.57 -18.22 22.40
N PHE A 258 29.04 -17.55 21.39
CA PHE A 258 27.86 -16.74 21.54
C PHE A 258 27.10 -16.66 20.21
N ASN A 259 25.82 -16.32 20.26
CA ASN A 259 25.03 -16.12 19.05
C ASN A 259 25.23 -14.70 18.52
N ILE A 260 25.99 -14.56 17.42
CA ILE A 260 26.27 -13.28 16.76
C ILE A 260 25.00 -12.58 16.27
N ASN A 261 23.93 -13.34 15.97
CA ASN A 261 22.64 -12.82 15.57
C ASN A 261 21.77 -12.35 16.74
N SER A 262 22.27 -12.45 17.97
CA SER A 262 21.62 -11.91 19.16
C SER A 262 22.20 -10.54 19.52
N PRO A 263 21.48 -9.41 19.25
CA PRO A 263 21.97 -8.07 19.60
C PRO A 263 22.33 -7.94 21.08
N LYS A 264 21.64 -8.69 21.93
CA LYS A 264 21.84 -8.67 23.38
C LYS A 264 23.19 -9.31 23.79
N GLN A 265 23.50 -10.47 23.19
CA GLN A 265 24.78 -11.16 23.43
C GLN A 265 25.96 -10.40 22.81
N LEU A 266 25.75 -9.84 21.62
CA LEU A 266 26.73 -9.02 20.94
C LEU A 266 27.03 -7.72 21.73
N ALA A 267 26.01 -7.05 22.24
CA ALA A 267 26.18 -5.87 23.08
C ALA A 267 26.95 -6.20 24.37
N PHE A 268 26.62 -7.30 25.04
CA PHE A 268 27.34 -7.77 26.24
C PHE A 268 28.83 -8.03 25.91
N LEU A 269 29.11 -8.73 24.81
CA LEU A 269 30.48 -8.99 24.39
C LEU A 269 31.27 -7.71 24.14
N LEU A 270 30.73 -6.81 23.33
CA LEU A 270 31.43 -5.58 22.90
C LEU A 270 31.64 -4.60 24.06
N PHE A 271 30.60 -4.34 24.84
CA PHE A 271 30.61 -3.23 25.80
C PHE A 271 30.95 -3.64 27.23
N GLU A 272 30.65 -4.89 27.62
CA GLU A 272 30.94 -5.36 28.97
C GLU A 272 32.18 -6.24 29.04
N LYS A 273 32.39 -7.17 28.10
CA LYS A 273 33.54 -8.07 28.12
C LYS A 273 34.77 -7.44 27.49
N LEU A 274 34.65 -6.82 26.31
CA LEU A 274 35.76 -6.17 25.61
C LEU A 274 35.97 -4.70 26.06
N GLY A 275 35.01 -4.11 26.80
CA GLY A 275 35.15 -2.77 27.36
C GLY A 275 35.14 -1.65 26.32
N LEU A 276 34.60 -1.88 25.12
CA LEU A 276 34.52 -0.83 24.10
C LEU A 276 33.56 0.28 24.54
N PRO A 277 33.83 1.54 24.19
CA PRO A 277 32.96 2.65 24.56
C PRO A 277 31.62 2.56 23.84
N PRO A 278 30.48 2.64 24.56
CA PRO A 278 29.17 2.59 23.91
C PRO A 278 28.88 3.86 23.16
N VAL A 279 28.57 3.75 21.86
CA VAL A 279 28.32 4.88 20.95
C VAL A 279 26.86 5.36 21.03
N LYS A 280 25.89 4.46 21.23
CA LYS A 280 24.46 4.76 21.21
C LYS A 280 23.70 3.87 22.20
N LYS A 281 22.82 4.46 23.02
CA LYS A 281 21.87 3.75 23.89
C LYS A 281 20.51 3.60 23.25
N THR A 282 19.87 2.46 23.49
CA THR A 282 18.46 2.21 23.19
C THR A 282 17.65 2.06 24.48
N LYS A 283 16.32 1.94 24.38
CA LYS A 283 15.46 1.69 25.57
C LYS A 283 15.79 0.39 26.31
N THR A 284 16.41 -0.57 25.62
CA THR A 284 16.67 -1.94 26.13
C THR A 284 18.15 -2.26 26.32
N GLY A 285 19.06 -1.31 26.08
CA GLY A 285 20.51 -1.55 26.20
C GLY A 285 21.34 -0.74 25.21
N TYR A 286 22.55 -1.17 24.93
CA TYR A 286 23.43 -0.55 23.94
C TYR A 286 23.08 -1.03 22.53
N SER A 287 23.09 -0.11 21.55
CA SER A 287 22.86 -0.46 20.15
C SER A 287 24.06 -1.18 19.54
N THR A 288 23.76 -2.19 18.73
CA THR A 288 24.72 -2.93 17.90
C THR A 288 24.37 -2.81 16.41
N ASP A 289 23.72 -1.69 16.04
CA ASP A 289 23.38 -1.38 14.64
C ASP A 289 24.66 -1.25 13.80
N VAL A 290 24.53 -1.39 12.49
CA VAL A 290 25.65 -1.30 11.54
C VAL A 290 26.46 -0.02 11.73
N ASP A 291 25.80 1.12 11.88
CA ASP A 291 26.47 2.43 12.11
C ASP A 291 27.30 2.44 13.39
N VAL A 292 26.87 1.73 14.44
CA VAL A 292 27.61 1.62 15.70
C VAL A 292 28.82 0.71 15.51
N LEU A 293 28.64 -0.41 14.84
CA LEU A 293 29.74 -1.36 14.57
C LEU A 293 30.83 -0.73 13.67
N GLU A 294 30.43 0.05 12.66
CA GLU A 294 31.37 0.79 11.82
C GLU A 294 32.22 1.79 12.61
N ARG A 295 31.62 2.51 13.56
CA ARG A 295 32.35 3.45 14.42
C ARG A 295 33.30 2.74 15.42
N LEU A 296 32.98 1.50 15.81
CA LEU A 296 33.82 0.70 16.68
C LEU A 296 34.98 0.02 15.95
N LYS A 297 34.94 -0.04 14.62
CA LYS A 297 35.95 -0.70 13.79
C LYS A 297 37.34 -0.06 13.88
N ASP A 298 37.38 1.23 14.16
CA ASP A 298 38.61 2.02 14.19
C ASP A 298 39.19 2.18 15.62
N LEU A 299 38.59 1.51 16.62
CA LEU A 299 39.04 1.48 18.01
C LEU A 299 39.76 0.16 18.34
#